data_d5a45a021cf6280f93a9acea8e694a87
#
_entry.id   d5a45a021cf6280f93a9acea8e694a87
#
_cell.length_a   1.000
_cell.length_b   1.000
_cell.length_c   1.000
_cell.angle_alpha   90.00
_cell.angle_beta   90.00
_cell.angle_gamma   90.00
#
_symmetry.space_group_name_H-M   'P 1'
#
loop_
_entity.id
_entity.type
_entity.pdbx_description
1 polymer ?
#
loop_
_entity_poly.entity_id
_entity_poly.type
_entity_poly.pdbx_seq_one_letter_code
_entity_poly.pdbx_strand_id
1 'polypeptide(L)'
;MAKILISPSKYVQGAGEMKNIGKYAAEVGKKALVLISQGGYKRIGKTIEDSFAKSDSEVIFDYFNGECCNSEIDRLIKIIKENDCDLTIGIGGGKIFDTAKAVAHYAGTPVFICPTIASTDAP
;
A
#
# COMPACT_ATOMS: atom_id res chain seq x y z
N MET A 1 4.62 -18.23 -17.80
CA MET A 1 4.67 -17.97 -17.56
C MET A 1 4.45 -17.30 -17.14
N ALA A 2 4.57 -16.85 -16.99
CA ALA A 2 4.55 -16.28 -16.57
C ALA A 2 4.00 -15.81 -16.01
N LYS A 3 3.43 -15.88 -15.94
CA LYS A 3 2.91 -15.46 -15.31
C LYS A 3 2.94 -15.23 -14.32
N ILE A 4 3.14 -15.55 -14.15
CA ILE A 4 3.37 -15.49 -13.32
C ILE A 4 3.84 -14.62 -12.76
N LEU A 5 4.33 -14.57 -13.05
CA LEU A 5 4.83 -13.59 -12.81
C LEU A 5 4.10 -12.62 -12.27
N ILE A 6 3.22 -12.69 -12.09
CA ILE A 6 2.50 -11.61 -11.70
C ILE A 6 2.30 -11.58 -10.24
N SER A 7 2.68 -10.50 -9.62
CA SER A 7 2.49 -10.36 -8.20
C SER A 7 1.00 -10.31 -7.93
N PRO A 8 0.54 -11.00 -6.93
CA PRO A 8 -0.87 -10.94 -6.60
C PRO A 8 -1.29 -9.52 -6.29
N SER A 9 -2.49 -9.17 -6.69
CA SER A 9 -3.05 -7.89 -6.31
C SER A 9 -4.39 -8.11 -5.63
N LYS A 10 -4.68 -7.26 -4.68
CA LYS A 10 -5.92 -7.34 -3.94
C LYS A 10 -6.51 -5.96 -3.83
N TYR A 11 -7.81 -5.85 -4.07
CA TYR A 11 -8.53 -4.61 -3.86
C TYR A 11 -9.21 -4.67 -2.52
N VAL A 12 -8.94 -3.70 -1.67
CA VAL A 12 -9.53 -3.62 -0.35
C VAL A 12 -10.43 -2.40 -0.36
N GLN A 13 -11.72 -2.62 -0.40
CA GLN A 13 -12.68 -1.53 -0.51
C GLN A 13 -13.75 -1.66 0.54
N GLY A 14 -14.40 -0.57 0.81
CA GLY A 14 -15.48 -0.56 1.78
C GLY A 14 -15.08 0.21 3.02
N ALA A 15 -16.03 0.92 3.58
CA ALA A 15 -15.75 1.83 4.66
C ALA A 15 -15.13 1.17 5.88
N GLY A 16 -15.45 -0.06 6.15
CA GLY A 16 -14.93 -0.73 7.33
C GLY A 16 -13.68 -1.53 7.11
N GLU A 17 -13.21 -1.66 5.87
CA GLU A 17 -12.14 -2.61 5.59
C GLU A 17 -10.76 -2.15 6.04
N MET A 18 -10.57 -0.84 6.22
CA MET A 18 -9.28 -0.37 6.69
C MET A 18 -8.96 -0.87 8.09
N LYS A 19 -9.97 -1.22 8.86
CA LYS A 19 -9.75 -1.81 10.18
C LYS A 19 -9.15 -3.19 10.09
N ASN A 20 -9.27 -3.84 8.94
CA ASN A 20 -8.80 -5.20 8.75
C ASN A 20 -7.57 -5.29 7.87
N ILE A 21 -6.99 -4.14 7.49
CA ILE A 21 -5.87 -4.14 6.55
C ILE A 21 -4.69 -4.93 7.09
N GLY A 22 -4.41 -4.84 8.39
CA GLY A 22 -3.31 -5.58 8.98
C GLY A 22 -3.53 -7.08 8.93
N LYS A 23 -4.78 -7.51 9.09
CA LYS A 23 -5.11 -8.92 9.01
C LYS A 23 -4.87 -9.45 7.61
N TYR A 24 -5.32 -8.70 6.60
CA TYR A 24 -5.09 -9.11 5.22
C TYR A 24 -3.61 -9.11 4.88
N ALA A 25 -2.88 -8.12 5.37
CA ALA A 25 -1.45 -8.04 5.12
C ALA A 25 -0.71 -9.22 5.73
N ALA A 26 -1.10 -9.63 6.92
CA ALA A 26 -0.45 -10.73 7.60
C ALA A 26 -0.62 -12.06 6.87
N GLU A 27 -1.66 -12.18 6.05
CA GLU A 27 -1.86 -13.38 5.24
C GLU A 27 -0.89 -13.45 4.07
N VAL A 28 -0.30 -12.32 3.71
CA VAL A 28 0.51 -12.21 2.50
C VAL A 28 1.97 -11.97 2.84
N GLY A 29 2.26 -11.21 3.88
CA GLY A 29 3.63 -10.86 4.19
C GLY A 29 3.79 -10.42 5.63
N LYS A 30 5.02 -10.09 5.98
CA LYS A 30 5.36 -9.71 7.35
C LYS A 30 5.61 -8.23 7.50
N LYS A 31 5.85 -7.53 6.42
CA LYS A 31 6.15 -6.11 6.52
C LYS A 31 5.69 -5.41 5.25
N ALA A 32 4.88 -4.39 5.41
CA ALA A 32 4.28 -3.69 4.29
C ALA A 32 4.81 -2.27 4.19
N LEU A 33 5.01 -1.80 2.96
CA LEU A 33 5.21 -0.40 2.69
C LEU A 33 3.86 0.17 2.26
N VAL A 34 3.38 1.17 2.98
CA VAL A 34 2.13 1.84 2.64
C VAL A 34 2.43 3.18 2.00
N LEU A 35 2.01 3.33 0.76
CA LEU A 35 2.15 4.58 0.03
C LEU A 35 0.83 5.34 0.14
N ILE A 36 0.87 6.55 0.70
CA ILE A 36 -0.33 7.28 1.04
C ILE A 36 -0.01 8.77 1.02
N SER A 37 -1.01 9.60 0.76
CA SER A 37 -0.79 11.04 0.84
C SER A 37 -0.78 11.49 2.29
N GLN A 38 -0.24 12.67 2.54
CA GLN A 38 -0.25 13.22 3.90
C GLN A 38 -1.67 13.40 4.40
N GLY A 39 -2.57 13.86 3.54
CA GLY A 39 -3.96 14.03 3.92
C GLY A 39 -4.64 12.71 4.22
N GLY A 40 -4.33 11.69 3.45
CA GLY A 40 -4.86 10.35 3.71
C GLY A 40 -4.36 9.82 5.03
N TYR A 41 -3.08 10.02 5.30
CA TYR A 41 -2.51 9.56 6.56
C TYR A 41 -3.18 10.25 7.76
N LYS A 42 -3.47 11.54 7.64
CA LYS A 42 -4.14 12.25 8.71
C LYS A 42 -5.54 11.68 8.98
N ARG A 43 -6.21 11.23 7.93
CA ARG A 43 -7.57 10.71 8.10
C ARG A 43 -7.61 9.28 8.60
N ILE A 44 -6.78 8.42 8.05
CA ILE A 44 -6.90 6.99 8.34
C ILE A 44 -5.61 6.33 8.80
N GLY A 45 -4.53 7.09 8.92
CA GLY A 45 -3.24 6.51 9.31
C GLY A 45 -3.30 5.76 10.64
N LYS A 46 -3.98 6.33 11.62
CA LYS A 46 -4.09 5.68 12.91
C LYS A 46 -4.89 4.39 12.83
N THR A 47 -5.94 4.37 12.03
CA THR A 47 -6.72 3.15 11.82
C THR A 47 -5.83 2.05 11.24
N ILE A 48 -4.98 2.42 10.27
CA ILE A 48 -4.08 1.47 9.65
C ILE A 48 -3.04 1.00 10.67
N GLU A 49 -2.44 1.92 11.40
CA GLU A 49 -1.45 1.55 12.41
C GLU A 49 -2.03 0.62 13.45
N ASP A 50 -3.22 0.92 13.92
CA ASP A 50 -3.90 0.08 14.91
C ASP A 50 -4.19 -1.30 14.35
N SER A 51 -4.58 -1.37 13.08
CA SER A 51 -4.86 -2.64 12.44
C SER A 51 -3.61 -3.50 12.36
N PHE A 52 -2.49 -2.89 11.97
CA PHE A 52 -1.24 -3.64 11.91
C PHE A 52 -0.74 -4.04 13.30
N ALA A 53 -0.99 -3.19 14.30
CA ALA A 53 -0.57 -3.52 15.67
C ALA A 53 -1.28 -4.75 16.20
N LYS A 54 -2.46 -5.05 15.69
CA LYS A 54 -3.23 -6.23 16.09
C LYS A 54 -2.90 -7.45 15.24
N SER A 55 -2.02 -7.30 14.26
CA SER A 55 -1.69 -8.39 13.36
C SER A 55 -0.25 -8.79 13.57
N ASP A 56 0.17 -9.83 12.85
CA ASP A 56 1.56 -10.26 12.87
C ASP A 56 2.39 -9.57 11.81
N SER A 57 1.86 -8.54 11.17
CA SER A 57 2.56 -7.81 10.13
C SER A 57 2.97 -6.43 10.62
N GLU A 58 4.09 -5.93 10.09
CA GLU A 58 4.56 -4.58 10.41
C GLU A 58 4.25 -3.66 9.26
N VAL A 59 4.24 -2.36 9.53
CA VAL A 59 3.94 -1.38 8.51
C VAL A 59 4.91 -0.22 8.59
N ILE A 60 5.36 0.26 7.43
CA ILE A 60 6.02 1.55 7.35
C ILE A 60 5.26 2.38 6.34
N PHE A 61 5.17 3.68 6.61
CA PHE A 61 4.43 4.60 5.77
C PHE A 61 5.40 5.46 4.98
N ASP A 62 5.04 5.78 3.75
CA ASP A 62 5.77 6.74 2.98
C ASP A 62 4.77 7.63 2.26
N TYR A 63 5.05 8.93 2.25
CA TYR A 63 4.12 9.86 1.64
C TYR A 63 4.39 9.96 0.15
N PHE A 64 3.32 9.90 -0.61
CA PHE A 64 3.38 10.05 -2.04
C PHE A 64 3.66 11.52 -2.38
N ASN A 65 4.61 11.76 -3.27
CA ASN A 65 5.01 13.13 -3.57
C ASN A 65 4.15 13.80 -4.64
N GLY A 66 3.13 13.15 -5.11
CA GLY A 66 2.20 13.74 -6.06
C GLY A 66 2.39 13.34 -7.50
N GLU A 67 3.50 12.71 -7.83
CA GLU A 67 3.80 12.33 -9.21
C GLU A 67 4.25 10.88 -9.30
N CYS A 68 3.70 10.19 -10.29
CA CYS A 68 4.17 8.84 -10.61
C CYS A 68 5.27 9.00 -11.64
N CYS A 69 6.51 8.92 -11.24
CA CYS A 69 7.65 9.06 -12.14
C CYS A 69 8.73 8.07 -11.73
N ASN A 70 9.70 7.89 -12.61
CA ASN A 70 10.74 6.89 -12.38
C ASN A 70 11.54 7.13 -11.12
N SER A 71 11.82 8.38 -10.80
CA SER A 71 12.59 8.66 -9.58
C SER A 71 11.81 8.30 -8.33
N GLU A 72 10.51 8.52 -8.35
CA GLU A 72 9.68 8.14 -7.21
C GLU A 72 9.58 6.63 -7.07
N ILE A 73 9.43 5.94 -8.19
CA ILE A 73 9.40 4.48 -8.19
C ILE A 73 10.71 3.94 -7.66
N ASP A 74 11.83 4.45 -8.14
CA ASP A 74 13.14 4.00 -7.68
C ASP A 74 13.35 4.25 -6.20
N ARG A 75 12.90 5.40 -5.72
CA ARG A 75 13.00 5.74 -4.30
C ARG A 75 12.24 4.73 -3.44
N LEU A 76 11.05 4.38 -3.86
CA LEU A 76 10.21 3.47 -3.09
C LEU A 76 10.72 2.03 -3.14
N ILE A 77 11.25 1.63 -4.30
CA ILE A 77 11.87 0.31 -4.41
C ILE A 77 13.04 0.20 -3.45
N LYS A 78 13.85 1.27 -3.35
CA LYS A 78 14.97 1.27 -2.43
C LYS A 78 14.51 1.13 -0.98
N ILE A 79 13.44 1.83 -0.61
CA ILE A 79 12.89 1.72 0.73
C ILE A 79 12.43 0.28 1.01
N ILE A 80 11.77 -0.34 0.04
CA ILE A 80 11.33 -1.71 0.19
C ILE A 80 12.51 -2.64 0.44
N LYS A 81 13.58 -2.48 -0.34
CA LYS A 81 14.73 -3.35 -0.20
C LYS A 81 15.49 -3.10 1.09
N GLU A 82 15.62 -1.85 1.49
CA GLU A 82 16.36 -1.53 2.70
C GLU A 82 15.64 -1.97 3.96
N ASN A 83 14.32 -2.09 3.90
CA ASN A 83 13.52 -2.45 5.05
C ASN A 83 12.95 -3.86 4.97
N ASP A 84 13.31 -4.59 3.94
CA ASP A 84 12.82 -5.96 3.74
C ASP A 84 11.31 -6.05 3.71
N CYS A 85 10.68 -5.08 3.05
CA CYS A 85 9.24 -5.13 2.90
C CYS A 85 8.85 -6.21 1.89
N ASP A 86 7.81 -6.95 2.18
CA ASP A 86 7.36 -8.01 1.29
C ASP A 86 5.92 -7.81 0.83
N LEU A 87 5.40 -6.60 0.99
CA LEU A 87 4.07 -6.23 0.51
C LEU A 87 4.08 -4.73 0.25
N THR A 88 3.43 -4.32 -0.84
CA THR A 88 3.27 -2.90 -1.16
C THR A 88 1.78 -2.59 -1.10
N ILE A 89 1.41 -1.50 -0.45
CA ILE A 89 0.02 -1.10 -0.32
C ILE A 89 -0.11 0.33 -0.80
N GLY A 90 -1.03 0.57 -1.74
CA GLY A 90 -1.33 1.92 -2.20
C GLY A 90 -2.69 2.34 -1.69
N ILE A 91 -2.75 3.45 -0.97
CA ILE A 91 -3.99 3.95 -0.40
C ILE A 91 -4.24 5.35 -0.93
N GLY A 92 -5.29 5.52 -1.68
CA GLY A 92 -5.61 6.83 -2.23
C GLY A 92 -6.30 6.77 -3.56
N GLY A 93 -5.77 7.45 -4.54
CA GLY A 93 -6.36 7.56 -5.86
C GLY A 93 -5.47 7.02 -6.95
N GLY A 94 -5.79 7.37 -8.18
CA GLY A 94 -5.17 6.77 -9.35
C GLY A 94 -3.67 6.84 -9.43
N LYS A 95 -3.08 8.01 -9.16
CA LYS A 95 -1.64 8.15 -9.25
C LYS A 95 -0.92 7.31 -8.21
N ILE A 96 -1.48 7.22 -7.02
CA ILE A 96 -0.90 6.37 -5.97
C ILE A 96 -0.98 4.91 -6.39
N PHE A 97 -2.11 4.50 -6.98
CA PHE A 97 -2.27 3.12 -7.41
C PHE A 97 -1.28 2.76 -8.51
N ASP A 98 -1.12 3.65 -9.48
CA ASP A 98 -0.17 3.42 -10.56
C ASP A 98 1.24 3.28 -10.01
N THR A 99 1.61 4.14 -9.07
CA THR A 99 2.93 4.10 -8.47
C THR A 99 3.10 2.81 -7.66
N ALA A 100 2.11 2.45 -6.84
CA ALA A 100 2.20 1.25 -6.02
C ALA A 100 2.31 0.00 -6.88
N LYS A 101 1.56 -0.08 -7.96
CA LYS A 101 1.63 -1.22 -8.86
C LYS A 101 2.99 -1.33 -9.52
N ALA A 102 3.54 -0.20 -9.98
CA ALA A 102 4.86 -0.21 -10.59
C ALA A 102 5.93 -0.61 -9.60
N VAL A 103 5.88 -0.06 -8.39
CA VAL A 103 6.85 -0.38 -7.36
C VAL A 103 6.78 -1.86 -7.01
N ALA A 104 5.58 -2.37 -6.82
CA ALA A 104 5.41 -3.79 -6.48
C ALA A 104 5.94 -4.68 -7.59
N HIS A 105 5.65 -4.32 -8.83
CA HIS A 105 6.10 -5.10 -9.97
C HIS A 105 7.64 -5.19 -10.01
N TYR A 106 8.31 -4.06 -9.89
CA TYR A 106 9.77 -4.05 -9.98
C TYR A 106 10.44 -4.58 -8.73
N ALA A 107 9.82 -4.42 -7.57
CA ALA A 107 10.38 -4.95 -6.33
C ALA A 107 10.02 -6.42 -6.11
N GLY A 108 9.06 -6.93 -6.87
CA GLY A 108 8.68 -8.33 -6.74
C GLY A 108 7.78 -8.61 -5.56
N THR A 109 6.96 -7.64 -5.14
CA THR A 109 6.05 -7.85 -4.02
C THR A 109 4.61 -7.92 -4.52
N PRO A 110 3.73 -8.56 -3.76
CA PRO A 110 2.30 -8.39 -4.02
C PRO A 110 1.87 -6.96 -3.74
N VAL A 111 0.71 -6.56 -4.23
CA VAL A 111 0.23 -5.20 -4.04
C VAL A 111 -1.23 -5.21 -3.61
N PHE A 112 -1.55 -4.38 -2.61
CA PHE A 112 -2.93 -4.13 -2.21
C PHE A 112 -3.29 -2.73 -2.69
N ILE A 113 -4.46 -2.61 -3.31
CA ILE A 113 -4.96 -1.34 -3.79
C ILE A 113 -6.17 -0.99 -2.93
N CYS A 114 -6.08 0.10 -2.22
CA CYS A 114 -7.11 0.51 -1.28
C CYS A 114 -7.63 1.89 -1.64
N PRO A 115 -8.70 1.96 -2.44
CA PRO A 115 -9.28 3.25 -2.77
C PRO A 115 -9.79 3.90 -1.49
N THR A 116 -9.42 5.16 -1.28
CA THR A 116 -9.88 5.80 -0.06
C THR A 116 -11.32 6.14 -0.18
N ILE A 117 -11.83 6.26 -1.30
CA ILE A 117 -13.15 6.55 -1.50
C ILE A 117 -13.59 7.75 -0.79
N ALA A 118 -12.68 8.46 -0.36
CA ALA A 118 -12.99 9.70 0.22
C ALA A 118 -13.81 10.47 -0.71
N SER A 119 -13.51 10.26 -1.92
CA SER A 119 -14.26 10.92 -2.93
C SER A 119 -15.70 10.52 -2.89
N THR A 120 -15.98 9.34 -2.48
CA THR A 120 -17.32 8.94 -2.48
C THR A 120 -18.03 9.38 -1.27
N ASP A 121 -17.34 9.50 -0.24
CA ASP A 121 -17.97 9.96 0.88
C ASP A 121 -18.19 11.37 0.81
N ALA A 122 -17.62 11.98 -0.08
CA ALA A 122 -17.86 13.27 -0.20
C ALA A 122 -19.16 13.38 -0.70
N PRO A 123 -19.88 13.05 -1.01
CA PRO A 123 -21.10 13.53 -1.45
C PRO A 123 -21.98 14.05 -0.53
#